data_0a59d8fdd003ba5f407e335653f69b8c
#
_entry.id   0a59d8fdd003ba5f407e335653f69b8c
#
_cell.length_a   1.000
_cell.length_b   1.000
_cell.length_c   1.000
_cell.angle_alpha   90.00
_cell.angle_beta   90.00
_cell.angle_gamma   90.00
#
_symmetry.space_group_name_H-M   'P 1'
#
loop_
_entity.id
_entity.type
_entity.pdbx_description
1 polymer ?
#
loop_
_entity_poly.entity_id
_entity_poly.type
_entity_poly.pdbx_seq_one_letter_code
_entity_poly.pdbx_strand_id
1 'polypeptide(L)'
;MVNKINIKEALELKEAVFIDVRSPGEFVGDHILGAVNLPILTDEERHEVGLIYKQVCQKEAIEKGMEFYEKKIPAMTKFVEEFKDKTIVVYCWRGGMRSEVITTLFESLGFKTYQLKGGYKTYRALILEELNEFKLKPKLIVLNGLTCTGKTALLQKLPNSIDLEGLAQHRGSLYGAVGLKPRTQKMFDNLLLEKLKELNNEEVIFIEGESRRIGNLMIPESLWKEMLKGTNVYVERDLPIRVKETVKEYFSNEKMIAGIKKVSESLWRVISKKKKEEMLQALENKEYEKAAEILLTDYYDPLYNHSLKKKEYSF
;
A
#
# COMPACT_ATOMS: atom_id res chain seq x y z
N MET A 1 28.34 -6.52 -23.47
CA MET A 1 27.88 -5.56 -22.40
C MET A 1 26.36 -5.59 -22.42
N VAL A 2 25.72 -5.67 -21.24
CA VAL A 2 24.27 -5.69 -21.12
C VAL A 2 23.68 -4.34 -21.54
N ASN A 3 22.59 -4.36 -22.32
CA ASN A 3 21.87 -3.16 -22.70
C ASN A 3 21.22 -2.54 -21.47
N LYS A 4 21.44 -1.24 -21.24
CA LYS A 4 20.92 -0.54 -20.05
C LYS A 4 20.02 0.61 -20.45
N ILE A 5 18.90 0.77 -19.74
CA ILE A 5 17.91 1.83 -19.94
C ILE A 5 17.71 2.62 -18.65
N ASN A 6 17.44 3.93 -18.73
CA ASN A 6 17.06 4.71 -17.57
C ASN A 6 15.54 4.60 -17.27
N ILE A 7 15.11 5.00 -16.07
CA ILE A 7 13.74 4.78 -15.64
C ILE A 7 12.72 5.58 -16.47
N LYS A 8 13.01 6.83 -16.84
CA LYS A 8 12.07 7.66 -17.62
C LYS A 8 11.85 7.07 -19.01
N GLU A 9 12.94 6.71 -19.71
CA GLU A 9 12.85 6.02 -21.01
C GLU A 9 12.13 4.68 -20.90
N ALA A 10 12.38 3.91 -19.83
CA ALA A 10 11.77 2.60 -19.65
C ALA A 10 10.25 2.68 -19.45
N LEU A 11 9.75 3.70 -18.75
CA LEU A 11 8.32 3.94 -18.53
C LEU A 11 7.58 4.41 -19.80
N GLU A 12 8.30 4.97 -20.78
CA GLU A 12 7.75 5.42 -22.06
C GLU A 12 7.69 4.30 -23.11
N LEU A 13 8.31 3.15 -22.85
CA LEU A 13 8.28 2.02 -23.79
C LEU A 13 6.87 1.45 -23.95
N LYS A 14 6.40 1.40 -25.18
CA LYS A 14 5.16 0.69 -25.50
C LYS A 14 5.36 -0.82 -25.34
N GLU A 15 4.37 -1.50 -24.79
CA GLU A 15 4.37 -2.96 -24.62
C GLU A 15 5.60 -3.51 -23.86
N ALA A 16 6.17 -2.71 -22.94
CA ALA A 16 7.22 -3.18 -22.07
C ALA A 16 6.67 -3.99 -20.89
N VAL A 17 7.40 -5.04 -20.53
CA VAL A 17 7.18 -5.77 -19.28
C VAL A 17 8.34 -5.54 -18.33
N PHE A 18 8.04 -5.12 -17.12
CA PHE A 18 9.04 -4.99 -16.05
C PHE A 18 9.14 -6.30 -15.27
N ILE A 19 10.33 -6.85 -15.17
CA ILE A 19 10.60 -8.07 -14.41
C ILE A 19 11.44 -7.73 -13.18
N ASP A 20 10.84 -7.93 -12.01
CA ASP A 20 11.50 -7.76 -10.70
C ASP A 20 12.15 -9.07 -10.29
N VAL A 21 13.48 -9.08 -10.24
CA VAL A 21 14.26 -10.25 -9.83
C VAL A 21 14.63 -10.24 -8.34
N ARG A 22 14.04 -9.36 -7.56
CA ARG A 22 14.17 -9.36 -6.10
C ARG A 22 13.36 -10.51 -5.50
N SER A 23 13.61 -10.79 -4.21
CA SER A 23 12.86 -11.83 -3.50
C SER A 23 11.36 -11.50 -3.39
N PRO A 24 10.49 -12.52 -3.18
CA PRO A 24 9.05 -12.32 -3.07
C PRO A 24 8.66 -11.30 -2.00
N GLY A 25 9.30 -11.32 -0.83
CA GLY A 25 9.04 -10.35 0.24
C GLY A 25 9.44 -8.93 -0.13
N GLU A 26 10.52 -8.72 -0.89
CA GLU A 26 10.89 -7.41 -1.43
C GLU A 26 9.82 -6.91 -2.40
N PHE A 27 9.30 -7.77 -3.27
CA PHE A 27 8.28 -7.46 -4.27
C PHE A 27 6.92 -7.14 -3.63
N VAL A 28 6.47 -7.99 -2.71
CA VAL A 28 5.19 -7.78 -1.99
C VAL A 28 5.21 -6.47 -1.20
N GLY A 29 6.37 -6.14 -0.62
CA GLY A 29 6.51 -4.88 0.11
C GLY A 29 6.38 -3.65 -0.78
N ASP A 30 6.88 -3.74 -2.02
CA ASP A 30 6.91 -2.61 -2.94
C ASP A 30 7.57 -2.98 -4.28
N HIS A 31 7.02 -2.52 -5.41
CA HIS A 31 7.55 -2.80 -6.76
C HIS A 31 7.15 -1.71 -7.76
N ILE A 32 7.68 -1.75 -8.97
CA ILE A 32 7.20 -0.94 -10.11
C ILE A 32 5.80 -1.44 -10.46
N LEU A 33 4.81 -0.57 -10.52
CA LEU A 33 3.43 -0.96 -10.80
C LEU A 33 3.32 -1.70 -12.13
N GLY A 34 2.59 -2.82 -12.14
CA GLY A 34 2.49 -3.68 -13.32
C GLY A 34 3.68 -4.62 -13.56
N ALA A 35 4.72 -4.58 -12.73
CA ALA A 35 5.84 -5.51 -12.84
C ALA A 35 5.45 -6.94 -12.42
N VAL A 36 6.15 -7.91 -13.00
CA VAL A 36 6.04 -9.31 -12.65
C VAL A 36 7.25 -9.73 -11.82
N ASN A 37 7.04 -10.54 -10.78
CA ASN A 37 8.14 -11.03 -9.96
C ASN A 37 8.69 -12.35 -10.49
N LEU A 38 9.98 -12.35 -10.80
CA LEU A 38 10.76 -13.55 -11.18
C LEU A 38 11.98 -13.62 -10.25
N PRO A 39 11.84 -14.08 -9.02
CA PRO A 39 12.89 -13.97 -8.02
C PRO A 39 14.08 -14.88 -8.33
N ILE A 40 15.27 -14.29 -8.36
CA ILE A 40 16.52 -15.04 -8.46
C ILE A 40 16.82 -15.79 -7.15
N LEU A 41 16.36 -15.24 -6.03
CA LEU A 41 16.50 -15.82 -4.69
C LEU A 41 15.14 -15.78 -3.99
N THR A 42 14.78 -16.84 -3.24
CA THR A 42 13.68 -16.78 -2.27
C THR A 42 14.04 -15.83 -1.10
N ASP A 43 13.12 -15.60 -0.19
CA ASP A 43 13.41 -14.75 0.99
C ASP A 43 14.45 -15.41 1.90
N GLU A 44 14.40 -16.73 2.05
CA GLU A 44 15.35 -17.52 2.84
C GLU A 44 16.73 -17.53 2.18
N GLU A 45 16.80 -17.84 0.88
CA GLU A 45 18.05 -17.84 0.10
C GLU A 45 18.71 -16.45 0.11
N ARG A 46 17.89 -15.39 -0.04
CA ARG A 46 18.37 -14.00 0.07
C ARG A 46 18.95 -13.69 1.45
N HIS A 47 18.29 -14.20 2.50
CA HIS A 47 18.77 -14.03 3.88
C HIS A 47 20.11 -14.72 4.07
N GLU A 48 20.25 -15.98 3.62
CA GLU A 48 21.49 -16.77 3.69
C GLU A 48 22.64 -16.07 2.95
N VAL A 49 22.43 -15.72 1.67
CA VAL A 49 23.43 -14.97 0.87
C VAL A 49 23.80 -13.64 1.53
N GLY A 50 22.83 -12.96 2.11
CA GLY A 50 23.04 -11.69 2.82
C GLY A 50 23.87 -11.85 4.10
N LEU A 51 23.74 -12.95 4.82
CA LEU A 51 24.57 -13.27 5.99
C LEU A 51 26.01 -13.56 5.56
N ILE A 52 26.22 -14.41 4.55
CA ILE A 52 27.56 -14.70 4.02
C ILE A 52 28.25 -13.42 3.54
N TYR A 53 27.53 -12.55 2.84
CA TYR A 53 28.07 -11.25 2.38
C TYR A 53 28.58 -10.36 3.52
N LYS A 54 27.89 -10.36 4.67
CA LYS A 54 28.22 -9.51 5.83
C LYS A 54 29.27 -10.13 6.74
N GLN A 55 29.24 -11.47 6.93
CA GLN A 55 30.00 -12.15 7.97
C GLN A 55 31.24 -12.87 7.42
N VAL A 56 31.26 -13.20 6.13
CA VAL A 56 32.39 -13.92 5.53
C VAL A 56 33.04 -13.04 4.46
N CYS A 57 32.58 -13.10 3.21
CA CYS A 57 33.08 -12.26 2.14
C CYS A 57 32.12 -12.19 0.94
N GLN A 58 32.34 -11.20 0.08
CA GLN A 58 31.54 -11.01 -1.13
C GLN A 58 31.64 -12.19 -2.10
N LYS A 59 32.85 -12.80 -2.23
CA LYS A 59 33.10 -13.89 -3.17
C LYS A 59 32.22 -15.12 -2.85
N GLU A 60 32.26 -15.58 -1.60
CA GLU A 60 31.45 -16.71 -1.16
C GLU A 60 29.94 -16.46 -1.26
N ALA A 61 29.50 -15.22 -0.98
CA ALA A 61 28.11 -14.83 -1.17
C ALA A 61 27.69 -14.92 -2.64
N ILE A 62 28.57 -14.55 -3.57
CA ILE A 62 28.31 -14.68 -5.02
C ILE A 62 28.24 -16.15 -5.42
N GLU A 63 29.21 -16.97 -5.00
CA GLU A 63 29.24 -18.41 -5.27
C GLU A 63 27.95 -19.08 -4.79
N LYS A 64 27.55 -18.79 -3.55
CA LYS A 64 26.29 -19.31 -2.98
C LYS A 64 25.05 -18.82 -3.75
N GLY A 65 25.01 -17.56 -4.12
CA GLY A 65 23.92 -16.99 -4.93
C GLY A 65 23.83 -17.65 -6.32
N MET A 66 24.96 -17.99 -6.92
CA MET A 66 25.01 -18.70 -8.21
C MET A 66 24.49 -20.14 -8.10
N GLU A 67 24.81 -20.87 -7.03
CA GLU A 67 24.24 -22.21 -6.79
C GLU A 67 22.69 -22.20 -6.76
N PHE A 68 22.09 -21.19 -6.13
CA PHE A 68 20.63 -21.02 -6.11
C PHE A 68 20.07 -20.64 -7.47
N TYR A 69 20.76 -19.76 -8.19
CA TYR A 69 20.35 -19.28 -9.51
C TYR A 69 20.35 -20.39 -10.55
N GLU A 70 21.43 -21.19 -10.63
CA GLU A 70 21.57 -22.27 -11.62
C GLU A 70 20.39 -23.24 -11.62
N LYS A 71 19.88 -23.58 -10.44
CA LYS A 71 18.71 -24.46 -10.27
C LYS A 71 17.42 -23.87 -10.85
N LYS A 72 17.35 -22.55 -11.00
CA LYS A 72 16.15 -21.82 -11.44
C LYS A 72 16.17 -21.46 -12.93
N ILE A 73 17.32 -21.57 -13.61
CA ILE A 73 17.49 -21.25 -15.03
C ILE A 73 16.40 -21.89 -15.91
N PRO A 74 16.10 -23.20 -15.80
CA PRO A 74 15.11 -23.84 -16.67
C PRO A 74 13.71 -23.23 -16.51
N ALA A 75 13.32 -22.91 -15.26
CA ALA A 75 12.02 -22.28 -14.98
C ALA A 75 11.98 -20.84 -15.51
N MET A 76 13.07 -20.09 -15.36
CA MET A 76 13.19 -18.72 -15.85
C MET A 76 13.16 -18.64 -17.37
N THR A 77 13.82 -19.60 -18.05
CA THR A 77 13.79 -19.70 -19.51
C THR A 77 12.38 -19.95 -20.03
N LYS A 78 11.65 -20.88 -19.39
CA LYS A 78 10.24 -21.14 -19.75
C LYS A 78 9.34 -19.94 -19.50
N PHE A 79 9.54 -19.25 -18.38
CA PHE A 79 8.74 -18.09 -18.01
C PHE A 79 8.89 -16.93 -19.00
N VAL A 80 10.10 -16.66 -19.49
CA VAL A 80 10.36 -15.52 -20.37
C VAL A 80 9.72 -15.69 -21.76
N GLU A 81 9.43 -16.93 -22.19
CA GLU A 81 8.78 -17.23 -23.47
C GLU A 81 7.37 -16.59 -23.59
N GLU A 82 6.70 -16.33 -22.47
CA GLU A 82 5.41 -15.64 -22.44
C GLU A 82 5.51 -14.18 -22.92
N PHE A 83 6.72 -13.62 -22.97
CA PHE A 83 6.98 -12.22 -23.31
C PHE A 83 7.82 -12.04 -24.58
N LYS A 84 7.87 -13.04 -25.48
CA LYS A 84 8.74 -13.04 -26.68
C LYS A 84 8.54 -11.83 -27.60
N ASP A 85 7.31 -11.30 -27.66
CA ASP A 85 6.96 -10.17 -28.53
C ASP A 85 7.02 -8.81 -27.80
N LYS A 86 7.48 -8.80 -26.53
CA LYS A 86 7.57 -7.61 -25.68
C LYS A 86 8.99 -7.15 -25.46
N THR A 87 9.16 -5.88 -25.16
CA THR A 87 10.43 -5.38 -24.63
C THR A 87 10.48 -5.65 -23.13
N ILE A 88 11.53 -6.34 -22.67
CA ILE A 88 11.69 -6.75 -21.28
C ILE A 88 12.62 -5.77 -20.57
N VAL A 89 12.21 -5.28 -19.40
CA VAL A 89 13.04 -4.43 -18.53
C VAL A 89 13.25 -5.15 -17.19
N VAL A 90 14.46 -5.64 -16.98
CA VAL A 90 14.83 -6.40 -15.78
C VAL A 90 15.41 -5.46 -14.73
N TYR A 91 14.95 -5.57 -13.49
CA TYR A 91 15.48 -4.79 -12.39
C TYR A 91 15.66 -5.59 -11.09
N CYS A 92 16.63 -5.16 -10.29
CA CYS A 92 16.76 -5.51 -8.88
C CYS A 92 16.81 -4.22 -8.05
N TRP A 93 17.24 -4.27 -6.80
CA TRP A 93 17.25 -3.09 -5.93
C TRP A 93 18.07 -1.92 -6.48
N ARG A 94 19.29 -2.16 -7.02
CA ARG A 94 20.22 -1.12 -7.50
C ARG A 94 20.67 -1.33 -8.94
N GLY A 95 20.09 -2.22 -9.72
CA GLY A 95 20.56 -2.51 -11.07
C GLY A 95 21.98 -3.12 -11.08
N GLY A 96 22.27 -3.98 -10.11
CA GLY A 96 23.54 -4.69 -10.00
C GLY A 96 23.45 -6.14 -10.51
N MET A 97 24.34 -7.00 -10.01
CA MET A 97 24.55 -8.37 -10.46
C MET A 97 23.25 -9.19 -10.64
N ARG A 98 22.31 -9.13 -9.70
CA ARG A 98 21.06 -9.91 -9.79
C ARG A 98 20.29 -9.64 -11.09
N SER A 99 20.09 -8.38 -11.45
CA SER A 99 19.41 -8.03 -12.70
C SER A 99 20.31 -8.22 -13.93
N GLU A 100 21.62 -8.04 -13.80
CA GLU A 100 22.58 -8.22 -14.91
C GLU A 100 22.59 -9.65 -15.41
N VAL A 101 22.66 -10.63 -14.51
CA VAL A 101 22.70 -12.07 -14.86
C VAL A 101 21.42 -12.48 -15.61
N ILE A 102 20.26 -12.05 -15.16
CA ILE A 102 18.97 -12.35 -15.81
C ILE A 102 18.86 -11.64 -17.17
N THR A 103 19.29 -10.37 -17.24
CA THR A 103 19.29 -9.65 -18.51
C THR A 103 20.18 -10.37 -19.53
N THR A 104 21.39 -10.79 -19.12
CA THR A 104 22.32 -11.55 -19.98
C THR A 104 21.70 -12.87 -20.44
N LEU A 105 21.03 -13.61 -19.54
CA LEU A 105 20.34 -14.85 -19.89
C LEU A 105 19.30 -14.61 -21.00
N PHE A 106 18.42 -13.62 -20.79
CA PHE A 106 17.34 -13.34 -21.72
C PHE A 106 17.85 -12.79 -23.05
N GLU A 107 18.88 -11.94 -23.06
CA GLU A 107 19.56 -11.51 -24.30
C GLU A 107 20.15 -12.70 -25.06
N SER A 108 20.78 -13.66 -24.36
CA SER A 108 21.36 -14.87 -24.98
C SER A 108 20.32 -15.82 -25.61
N LEU A 109 19.09 -15.76 -25.12
CA LEU A 109 17.93 -16.47 -25.66
C LEU A 109 17.23 -15.70 -26.80
N GLY A 110 17.73 -14.51 -27.18
CA GLY A 110 17.21 -13.71 -28.28
C GLY A 110 16.08 -12.74 -27.92
N PHE A 111 15.80 -12.55 -26.63
CA PHE A 111 14.79 -11.57 -26.19
C PHE A 111 15.33 -10.14 -26.21
N LYS A 112 14.48 -9.19 -26.59
CA LYS A 112 14.81 -7.76 -26.49
C LYS A 112 14.74 -7.31 -25.04
N THR A 113 15.88 -7.26 -24.37
CA THR A 113 15.97 -7.06 -22.93
C THR A 113 16.85 -5.87 -22.57
N TYR A 114 16.50 -5.16 -21.53
CA TYR A 114 17.26 -4.09 -20.92
C TYR A 114 17.40 -4.29 -19.41
N GLN A 115 18.55 -3.92 -18.87
CA GLN A 115 18.72 -3.77 -17.42
C GLN A 115 18.37 -2.35 -17.02
N LEU A 116 17.51 -2.18 -16.00
CA LEU A 116 17.17 -0.87 -15.47
C LEU A 116 18.37 -0.27 -14.70
N LYS A 117 18.91 0.86 -15.18
CA LYS A 117 19.99 1.59 -14.50
C LYS A 117 19.55 2.04 -13.11
N GLY A 118 20.34 1.70 -12.09
CA GLY A 118 20.04 2.06 -10.69
C GLY A 118 18.87 1.24 -10.07
N GLY A 119 18.21 0.39 -10.87
CA GLY A 119 17.18 -0.53 -10.43
C GLY A 119 15.96 0.15 -9.77
N TYR A 120 15.30 -0.58 -8.87
CA TYR A 120 14.14 -0.09 -8.14
C TYR A 120 14.41 1.23 -7.38
N LYS A 121 15.63 1.43 -6.87
CA LYS A 121 16.01 2.65 -6.16
C LYS A 121 15.77 3.91 -6.99
N THR A 122 16.04 3.85 -8.30
CA THR A 122 15.84 4.99 -9.21
C THR A 122 14.36 5.26 -9.45
N TYR A 123 13.55 4.21 -9.62
CA TYR A 123 12.10 4.33 -9.70
C TYR A 123 11.53 5.00 -8.44
N ARG A 124 11.95 4.53 -7.25
CA ARG A 124 11.49 5.12 -5.99
C ARG A 124 11.87 6.59 -5.84
N ALA A 125 13.05 6.98 -6.31
CA ALA A 125 13.46 8.38 -6.32
C ALA A 125 12.56 9.23 -7.22
N LEU A 126 12.22 8.72 -8.41
CA LEU A 126 11.29 9.37 -9.35
C LEU A 126 9.90 9.56 -8.72
N ILE A 127 9.34 8.52 -8.07
CA ILE A 127 8.04 8.61 -7.40
C ILE A 127 8.03 9.71 -6.33
N LEU A 128 9.09 9.80 -5.53
CA LEU A 128 9.20 10.85 -4.49
C LEU A 128 9.32 12.25 -5.09
N GLU A 129 10.12 12.40 -6.14
CA GLU A 129 10.28 13.66 -6.87
C GLU A 129 8.91 14.12 -7.42
N GLU A 130 8.23 13.24 -8.15
CA GLU A 130 6.94 13.55 -8.75
C GLU A 130 5.85 13.86 -7.71
N LEU A 131 5.78 13.13 -6.58
CA LEU A 131 4.83 13.42 -5.51
C LEU A 131 5.10 14.78 -4.85
N ASN A 132 6.37 15.14 -4.64
CA ASN A 132 6.73 16.41 -4.03
C ASN A 132 6.42 17.60 -4.93
N GLU A 133 6.57 17.43 -6.24
CA GLU A 133 6.35 18.47 -7.25
C GLU A 133 4.93 18.43 -7.85
N PHE A 134 4.11 17.46 -7.43
CA PHE A 134 2.78 17.24 -8.00
C PHE A 134 1.89 18.47 -7.79
N LYS A 135 1.36 18.98 -8.89
CA LYS A 135 0.41 20.10 -8.90
C LYS A 135 -0.98 19.57 -9.19
N LEU A 136 -1.79 19.51 -8.16
CA LEU A 136 -3.18 19.12 -8.27
C LEU A 136 -3.97 20.26 -8.93
N LYS A 137 -4.64 19.97 -10.06
CA LYS A 137 -5.49 20.94 -10.78
C LYS A 137 -6.94 20.92 -10.28
N PRO A 138 -7.57 19.74 -10.03
CA PRO A 138 -8.94 19.63 -9.56
C PRO A 138 -9.16 20.29 -8.20
N LYS A 139 -10.39 20.74 -7.98
CA LYS A 139 -10.86 21.10 -6.64
C LYS A 139 -11.09 19.84 -5.81
N LEU A 140 -10.69 19.87 -4.55
CA LEU A 140 -10.95 18.76 -3.64
C LEU A 140 -12.26 18.96 -2.87
N ILE A 141 -13.10 17.94 -2.87
CA ILE A 141 -14.21 17.77 -1.93
C ILE A 141 -13.81 16.73 -0.90
N VAL A 142 -13.66 17.15 0.34
CA VAL A 142 -13.16 16.33 1.44
C VAL A 142 -14.34 15.79 2.25
N LEU A 143 -14.59 14.48 2.16
CA LEU A 143 -15.67 13.81 2.86
C LEU A 143 -15.28 13.53 4.32
N ASN A 144 -15.87 14.26 5.22
CA ASN A 144 -15.70 14.12 6.67
C ASN A 144 -16.92 13.41 7.28
N GLY A 145 -16.77 12.92 8.50
CA GLY A 145 -17.86 12.26 9.22
C GLY A 145 -17.31 11.19 10.16
N LEU A 146 -18.16 10.75 11.07
CA LEU A 146 -17.83 9.74 12.06
C LEU A 146 -17.54 8.36 11.41
N THR A 147 -17.06 7.43 12.21
CA THR A 147 -16.79 6.06 11.75
C THR A 147 -18.09 5.37 11.32
N CYS A 148 -18.04 4.59 10.25
CA CYS A 148 -19.16 3.84 9.66
C CYS A 148 -20.35 4.71 9.18
N THR A 149 -20.12 5.97 8.82
CA THR A 149 -21.13 6.82 8.18
C THR A 149 -21.29 6.51 6.68
N GLY A 150 -20.42 5.69 6.09
CA GLY A 150 -20.50 5.26 4.70
C GLY A 150 -19.66 6.09 3.73
N LYS A 151 -18.70 6.89 4.22
CA LYS A 151 -17.78 7.68 3.36
C LYS A 151 -17.09 6.82 2.30
N THR A 152 -16.46 5.73 2.70
CA THR A 152 -15.74 4.81 1.80
C THR A 152 -16.68 4.18 0.76
N ALA A 153 -17.90 3.76 1.18
CA ALA A 153 -18.91 3.24 0.28
C ALA A 153 -19.40 4.30 -0.73
N LEU A 154 -19.42 5.57 -0.34
CA LEU A 154 -19.76 6.68 -1.23
C LEU A 154 -18.63 6.91 -2.23
N LEU A 155 -17.37 6.98 -1.76
CA LEU A 155 -16.20 7.14 -2.63
C LEU A 155 -16.10 6.04 -3.69
N GLN A 156 -16.33 4.78 -3.31
CA GLN A 156 -16.30 3.65 -4.25
C GLN A 156 -17.34 3.73 -5.37
N LYS A 157 -18.39 4.54 -5.23
CA LYS A 157 -19.40 4.79 -6.28
C LYS A 157 -19.06 5.98 -7.17
N LEU A 158 -18.09 6.79 -6.80
CA LEU A 158 -17.68 7.98 -7.52
C LEU A 158 -16.42 7.69 -8.34
N PRO A 159 -16.45 7.82 -9.68
CA PRO A 159 -15.31 7.50 -10.54
C PRO A 159 -14.11 8.43 -10.27
N ASN A 160 -14.37 9.68 -9.92
CA ASN A 160 -13.37 10.71 -9.62
C ASN A 160 -13.09 10.82 -8.13
N SER A 161 -12.79 9.69 -7.47
CA SER A 161 -12.54 9.64 -6.04
C SER A 161 -11.19 9.02 -5.69
N ILE A 162 -10.66 9.39 -4.53
CA ILE A 162 -9.47 8.81 -3.91
C ILE A 162 -9.86 8.21 -2.56
N ASP A 163 -9.86 6.89 -2.48
CA ASP A 163 -10.04 6.09 -1.27
C ASP A 163 -8.66 5.90 -0.60
N LEU A 164 -8.29 6.80 0.30
CA LEU A 164 -6.99 6.77 0.99
C LEU A 164 -6.84 5.53 1.89
N GLU A 165 -7.90 5.12 2.58
CA GLU A 165 -7.91 3.93 3.43
C GLU A 165 -7.72 2.66 2.59
N GLY A 166 -8.39 2.57 1.44
CA GLY A 166 -8.22 1.49 0.48
C GLY A 166 -6.81 1.45 -0.12
N LEU A 167 -6.24 2.60 -0.48
CA LEU A 167 -4.85 2.70 -0.94
C LEU A 167 -3.85 2.30 0.16
N ALA A 168 -4.15 2.61 1.42
CA ALA A 168 -3.32 2.24 2.57
C ALA A 168 -3.50 0.79 3.02
N GLN A 169 -4.63 0.16 2.69
CA GLN A 169 -5.11 -1.09 3.31
C GLN A 169 -5.14 -0.95 4.84
N HIS A 170 -5.65 0.21 5.30
CA HIS A 170 -5.71 0.56 6.71
C HIS A 170 -6.77 1.64 6.97
N ARG A 171 -7.72 1.42 7.88
CA ARG A 171 -8.86 2.30 8.20
C ARG A 171 -8.52 3.43 9.18
N GLY A 172 -7.33 4.00 9.13
CA GLY A 172 -6.92 5.17 9.91
C GLY A 172 -6.80 4.98 11.43
N SER A 173 -7.66 4.19 12.05
CA SER A 173 -7.78 4.03 13.50
C SER A 173 -6.84 2.96 14.09
N LEU A 174 -6.85 2.79 15.43
CA LEU A 174 -6.12 1.70 16.10
C LEU A 174 -6.56 0.31 15.61
N TYR A 175 -7.83 0.15 15.27
CA TYR A 175 -8.38 -1.09 14.68
C TYR A 175 -8.23 -1.16 13.17
N GLY A 176 -7.65 -0.14 12.55
CA GLY A 176 -7.62 0.01 11.11
C GLY A 176 -6.93 -1.11 10.33
N ALA A 177 -6.02 -1.84 10.97
CA ALA A 177 -5.34 -2.99 10.37
C ALA A 177 -6.12 -4.31 10.50
N VAL A 178 -7.18 -4.38 11.32
CA VAL A 178 -7.92 -5.64 11.56
C VAL A 178 -8.59 -6.10 10.28
N GLY A 179 -8.30 -7.34 9.87
CA GLY A 179 -8.80 -7.93 8.63
C GLY A 179 -8.14 -7.43 7.35
N LEU A 180 -7.19 -6.51 7.44
CA LEU A 180 -6.45 -5.96 6.30
C LEU A 180 -4.97 -6.33 6.36
N LYS A 181 -4.27 -6.09 5.25
CA LYS A 181 -2.81 -6.20 5.14
C LYS A 181 -2.24 -4.82 4.82
N PRO A 182 -1.89 -4.01 5.84
CA PRO A 182 -1.38 -2.66 5.62
C PRO A 182 -0.23 -2.63 4.62
N ARG A 183 -0.30 -1.70 3.69
CA ARG A 183 0.77 -1.49 2.70
C ARG A 183 1.96 -0.78 3.32
N THR A 184 3.09 -0.85 2.64
CA THR A 184 4.26 -0.03 2.97
C THR A 184 4.04 1.42 2.49
N GLN A 185 4.77 2.37 3.07
CA GLN A 185 4.75 3.76 2.59
C GLN A 185 5.09 3.86 1.10
N LYS A 186 6.00 3.04 0.62
CA LYS A 186 6.43 3.08 -0.78
C LYS A 186 5.32 2.64 -1.73
N MET A 187 4.64 1.54 -1.42
CA MET A 187 3.52 1.06 -2.23
C MET A 187 2.34 2.04 -2.18
N PHE A 188 2.05 2.61 -1.02
CA PHE A 188 1.04 3.66 -0.88
C PHE A 188 1.35 4.86 -1.76
N ASP A 189 2.59 5.36 -1.74
CA ASP A 189 3.03 6.49 -2.55
C ASP A 189 2.91 6.20 -4.05
N ASN A 190 3.29 4.99 -4.48
CA ASN A 190 3.19 4.57 -5.87
C ASN A 190 1.74 4.61 -6.36
N LEU A 191 0.83 3.95 -5.62
CA LEU A 191 -0.58 3.86 -5.95
C LEU A 191 -1.28 5.23 -5.89
N LEU A 192 -0.91 6.04 -4.90
CA LEU A 192 -1.44 7.39 -4.75
C LEU A 192 -1.03 8.28 -5.92
N LEU A 193 0.25 8.25 -6.33
CA LEU A 193 0.72 9.03 -7.47
C LEU A 193 0.02 8.64 -8.77
N GLU A 194 -0.15 7.33 -9.01
CA GLU A 194 -0.90 6.84 -10.18
C GLU A 194 -2.33 7.38 -10.18
N LYS A 195 -3.03 7.28 -9.03
CA LYS A 195 -4.40 7.78 -8.90
C LYS A 195 -4.50 9.30 -9.05
N LEU A 196 -3.54 10.03 -8.53
CA LEU A 196 -3.46 11.49 -8.71
C LEU A 196 -3.25 11.86 -10.19
N LYS A 197 -2.40 11.15 -10.92
CA LYS A 197 -2.18 11.37 -12.36
C LYS A 197 -3.44 11.06 -13.18
N GLU A 198 -4.10 9.95 -12.87
CA GLU A 198 -5.34 9.53 -13.52
C GLU A 198 -6.41 10.63 -13.42
N LEU A 199 -6.58 11.19 -12.23
CA LEU A 199 -7.65 12.13 -11.92
C LEU A 199 -7.27 13.61 -12.14
N ASN A 200 -6.04 13.93 -12.53
CA ASN A 200 -5.58 15.33 -12.58
C ASN A 200 -6.21 16.19 -13.68
N ASN A 201 -7.01 15.60 -14.56
CA ASN A 201 -7.77 16.34 -15.59
C ASN A 201 -9.27 16.45 -15.27
N GLU A 202 -9.72 15.92 -14.13
CA GLU A 202 -11.07 16.11 -13.65
C GLU A 202 -11.26 17.56 -13.15
N GLU A 203 -12.50 18.01 -13.04
CA GLU A 203 -12.81 19.33 -12.44
C GLU A 203 -12.79 19.25 -10.92
N VAL A 204 -13.24 18.12 -10.37
CA VAL A 204 -13.42 17.86 -8.94
C VAL A 204 -12.97 16.44 -8.60
N ILE A 205 -12.31 16.31 -7.46
CA ILE A 205 -11.97 15.01 -6.87
C ILE A 205 -12.59 14.91 -5.47
N PHE A 206 -13.24 13.78 -5.20
CA PHE A 206 -13.70 13.42 -3.87
C PHE A 206 -12.62 12.64 -3.13
N ILE A 207 -12.36 12.97 -1.87
CA ILE A 207 -11.32 12.33 -1.06
C ILE A 207 -11.78 12.18 0.40
N GLU A 208 -11.29 11.16 1.09
CA GLU A 208 -11.56 10.99 2.52
C GLU A 208 -10.91 12.08 3.37
N GLY A 209 -11.66 12.56 4.36
CA GLY A 209 -11.20 13.53 5.35
C GLY A 209 -10.37 12.88 6.47
N GLU A 210 -9.29 12.22 6.08
CA GLU A 210 -8.36 11.57 7.01
C GLU A 210 -7.39 12.55 7.66
N SER A 211 -6.71 12.10 8.72
CA SER A 211 -5.54 12.80 9.24
C SER A 211 -4.34 12.60 8.31
N ARG A 212 -3.32 13.45 8.43
CA ARG A 212 -2.09 13.28 7.63
C ARG A 212 -1.45 11.90 7.81
N ARG A 213 -1.76 11.20 8.90
CA ARG A 213 -1.25 9.86 9.21
C ARG A 213 -2.37 8.83 9.17
N ILE A 214 -2.20 7.81 8.34
CA ILE A 214 -3.09 6.66 8.21
C ILE A 214 -2.33 5.41 8.70
N GLY A 215 -2.60 4.96 9.93
CA GLY A 215 -1.78 3.92 10.57
C GLY A 215 -0.31 4.35 10.67
N ASN A 216 0.57 3.64 9.97
CA ASN A 216 2.00 3.96 9.89
C ASN A 216 2.39 4.75 8.63
N LEU A 217 1.42 5.10 7.79
CA LEU A 217 1.64 5.80 6.52
C LEU A 217 1.41 7.29 6.69
N MET A 218 2.12 8.08 5.87
CA MET A 218 1.97 9.52 5.82
C MET A 218 1.46 9.95 4.45
N ILE A 219 0.42 10.76 4.42
CA ILE A 219 -0.01 11.45 3.20
C ILE A 219 1.07 12.44 2.79
N PRO A 220 1.51 12.46 1.51
CA PRO A 220 2.47 13.44 1.00
C PRO A 220 2.05 14.88 1.31
N GLU A 221 3.01 15.71 1.64
CA GLU A 221 2.73 17.09 2.07
C GLU A 221 2.04 17.92 1.00
N SER A 222 2.38 17.70 -0.26
CA SER A 222 1.73 18.34 -1.42
C SER A 222 0.22 18.10 -1.41
N LEU A 223 -0.22 16.84 -1.33
CA LEU A 223 -1.63 16.50 -1.27
C LEU A 223 -2.29 16.97 0.04
N TRP A 224 -1.61 16.80 1.17
CA TRP A 224 -2.15 17.22 2.46
C TRP A 224 -2.49 18.72 2.51
N LYS A 225 -1.62 19.57 1.96
CA LYS A 225 -1.88 21.01 1.85
C LYS A 225 -3.12 21.32 1.01
N GLU A 226 -3.35 20.60 -0.07
CA GLU A 226 -4.55 20.78 -0.90
C GLU A 226 -5.81 20.24 -0.22
N MET A 227 -5.72 19.14 0.53
CA MET A 227 -6.85 18.65 1.36
C MET A 227 -7.29 19.66 2.41
N LEU A 228 -6.34 20.38 3.03
CA LEU A 228 -6.67 21.44 4.01
C LEU A 228 -7.39 22.64 3.39
N LYS A 229 -7.22 22.90 2.10
CA LYS A 229 -7.91 23.97 1.34
C LYS A 229 -9.22 23.48 0.73
N GLY A 230 -9.43 22.17 0.69
CA GLY A 230 -10.58 21.57 0.03
C GLY A 230 -11.91 21.93 0.69
N THR A 231 -12.98 21.81 -0.07
CA THR A 231 -14.34 22.00 0.43
C THR A 231 -14.73 20.82 1.30
N ASN A 232 -15.01 21.08 2.57
CA ASN A 232 -15.40 20.02 3.51
C ASN A 232 -16.91 19.75 3.40
N VAL A 233 -17.26 18.47 3.23
CA VAL A 233 -18.63 17.95 3.27
C VAL A 233 -18.76 17.00 4.46
N TYR A 234 -19.80 17.14 5.25
CA TYR A 234 -20.07 16.27 6.39
C TYR A 234 -21.05 15.17 5.99
N VAL A 235 -20.62 13.91 6.13
CA VAL A 235 -21.46 12.74 5.88
C VAL A 235 -21.97 12.23 7.24
N GLU A 236 -23.28 12.33 7.42
CA GLU A 236 -23.94 11.90 8.65
C GLU A 236 -24.74 10.61 8.45
N ARG A 237 -24.85 9.83 9.49
CA ARG A 237 -25.68 8.63 9.55
C ARG A 237 -26.04 8.31 10.99
N ASP A 238 -27.28 7.88 11.20
CA ASP A 238 -27.80 7.53 12.53
C ASP A 238 -27.03 6.39 13.19
N LEU A 239 -26.86 6.48 14.51
CA LEU A 239 -26.11 5.51 15.30
C LEU A 239 -26.55 4.04 15.07
N PRO A 240 -27.84 3.69 15.05
CA PRO A 240 -28.26 2.30 14.82
C PRO A 240 -27.80 1.73 13.46
N ILE A 241 -27.73 2.57 12.42
CA ILE A 241 -27.25 2.18 11.11
C ILE A 241 -25.73 1.99 11.16
N ARG A 242 -25.01 2.92 11.80
CA ARG A 242 -23.56 2.84 11.99
C ARG A 242 -23.16 1.58 12.79
N VAL A 243 -23.93 1.21 13.82
CA VAL A 243 -23.74 -0.03 14.59
C VAL A 243 -23.81 -1.25 13.69
N LYS A 244 -24.85 -1.35 12.84
CA LYS A 244 -25.00 -2.46 11.89
C LYS A 244 -23.82 -2.54 10.89
N GLU A 245 -23.39 -1.41 10.35
CA GLU A 245 -22.23 -1.38 9.45
C GLU A 245 -20.94 -1.75 10.20
N THR A 246 -20.77 -1.33 11.45
CA THR A 246 -19.62 -1.72 12.29
C THR A 246 -19.59 -3.24 12.51
N VAL A 247 -20.73 -3.85 12.82
CA VAL A 247 -20.83 -5.32 12.97
C VAL A 247 -20.43 -6.02 11.68
N LYS A 248 -20.95 -5.58 10.55
CA LYS A 248 -20.63 -6.14 9.23
C LYS A 248 -19.15 -5.99 8.89
N GLU A 249 -18.55 -4.85 9.20
CA GLU A 249 -17.17 -4.52 8.82
C GLU A 249 -16.13 -5.13 9.75
N TYR A 250 -16.38 -5.18 11.06
CA TYR A 250 -15.39 -5.56 12.07
C TYR A 250 -15.65 -6.90 12.74
N PHE A 251 -16.89 -7.43 12.70
CA PHE A 251 -17.26 -8.67 13.39
C PHE A 251 -17.76 -9.75 12.44
N SER A 252 -17.40 -9.68 11.16
CA SER A 252 -17.87 -10.59 10.10
C SER A 252 -17.36 -12.03 10.23
N ASN A 253 -16.28 -12.27 10.96
CA ASN A 253 -15.71 -13.61 11.18
C ASN A 253 -14.86 -13.67 12.44
N GLU A 254 -14.59 -14.89 12.92
CA GLU A 254 -13.85 -15.15 14.16
C GLU A 254 -12.44 -14.56 14.18
N LYS A 255 -11.75 -14.53 13.03
CA LYS A 255 -10.39 -13.96 12.92
C LYS A 255 -10.41 -12.45 13.17
N MET A 256 -11.41 -11.75 12.64
CA MET A 256 -11.58 -10.32 12.87
C MET A 256 -11.95 -10.03 14.32
N ILE A 257 -12.88 -10.81 14.89
CA ILE A 257 -13.26 -10.68 16.31
C ILE A 257 -12.05 -10.88 17.23
N ALA A 258 -11.23 -11.91 16.96
CA ALA A 258 -9.99 -12.14 17.71
C ALA A 258 -9.02 -10.96 17.57
N GLY A 259 -8.90 -10.39 16.37
CA GLY A 259 -8.11 -9.18 16.10
C GLY A 259 -8.60 -7.98 16.91
N ILE A 260 -9.91 -7.75 16.94
CA ILE A 260 -10.52 -6.67 17.74
C ILE A 260 -10.25 -6.88 19.24
N LYS A 261 -10.47 -8.09 19.77
CA LYS A 261 -10.16 -8.40 21.18
C LYS A 261 -8.72 -8.06 21.52
N LYS A 262 -7.77 -8.55 20.71
CA LYS A 262 -6.33 -8.30 20.92
C LYS A 262 -5.97 -6.80 20.92
N VAL A 263 -6.51 -6.03 19.99
CA VAL A 263 -6.29 -4.58 19.94
C VAL A 263 -6.93 -3.90 21.15
N SER A 264 -8.12 -4.34 21.56
CA SER A 264 -8.85 -3.78 22.70
C SER A 264 -8.12 -3.95 24.03
N GLU A 265 -7.28 -4.96 24.19
CA GLU A 265 -6.43 -5.13 25.38
C GLU A 265 -5.51 -3.93 25.59
N SER A 266 -5.09 -3.26 24.54
CA SER A 266 -4.22 -2.08 24.56
C SER A 266 -4.94 -0.74 24.77
N LEU A 267 -6.28 -0.72 24.83
CA LEU A 267 -7.13 0.48 24.94
C LEU A 267 -7.23 1.10 26.35
N TRP A 268 -6.22 0.96 27.19
CA TRP A 268 -6.29 1.42 28.57
C TRP A 268 -6.25 2.95 28.78
N ARG A 269 -5.92 3.73 27.72
CA ARG A 269 -5.81 5.20 27.80
C ARG A 269 -7.00 5.97 27.21
N VAL A 270 -7.82 5.33 26.38
CA VAL A 270 -8.82 6.03 25.56
C VAL A 270 -10.25 5.75 26.01
N ILE A 271 -10.50 4.55 26.50
CA ILE A 271 -11.82 4.13 27.00
C ILE A 271 -11.71 3.77 28.48
N SER A 272 -12.77 4.02 29.26
CA SER A 272 -12.77 3.63 30.66
C SER A 272 -12.63 2.12 30.84
N LYS A 273 -11.98 1.69 31.94
CA LYS A 273 -11.79 0.26 32.23
C LYS A 273 -13.14 -0.50 32.23
N LYS A 274 -14.16 0.09 32.85
CA LYS A 274 -15.51 -0.49 32.90
C LYS A 274 -16.10 -0.71 31.50
N LYS A 275 -16.03 0.30 30.63
CA LYS A 275 -16.57 0.20 29.26
C LYS A 275 -15.80 -0.78 28.39
N LYS A 276 -14.49 -0.87 28.57
CA LYS A 276 -13.66 -1.88 27.90
C LYS A 276 -14.04 -3.31 28.32
N GLU A 277 -14.23 -3.53 29.63
CA GLU A 277 -14.67 -4.84 30.14
C GLU A 277 -16.06 -5.20 29.64
N GLU A 278 -17.00 -4.24 29.64
CA GLU A 278 -18.35 -4.42 29.08
C GLU A 278 -18.33 -4.79 27.61
N MET A 279 -17.50 -4.11 26.81
CA MET A 279 -17.33 -4.41 25.38
C MET A 279 -16.73 -5.81 25.15
N LEU A 280 -15.67 -6.18 25.89
CA LEU A 280 -15.06 -7.49 25.78
C LEU A 280 -16.03 -8.61 26.17
N GLN A 281 -16.81 -8.41 27.24
CA GLN A 281 -17.86 -9.37 27.65
C GLN A 281 -18.97 -9.49 26.59
N ALA A 282 -19.38 -8.38 26.00
CA ALA A 282 -20.36 -8.39 24.89
C ALA A 282 -19.82 -9.21 23.69
N LEU A 283 -18.53 -9.07 23.35
CA LEU A 283 -17.90 -9.88 22.30
C LEU A 283 -17.85 -11.39 22.65
N GLU A 284 -17.65 -11.74 23.91
CA GLU A 284 -17.66 -13.13 24.38
C GLU A 284 -19.05 -13.74 24.30
N ASN A 285 -20.06 -12.95 24.66
CA ASN A 285 -21.47 -13.35 24.61
C ASN A 285 -22.07 -13.31 23.19
N LYS A 286 -21.29 -12.90 22.17
CA LYS A 286 -21.74 -12.68 20.78
C LYS A 286 -22.79 -11.57 20.64
N GLU A 287 -22.83 -10.63 21.58
CA GLU A 287 -23.66 -9.43 21.56
C GLU A 287 -22.97 -8.34 20.71
N TYR A 288 -22.79 -8.60 19.41
CA TYR A 288 -21.93 -7.79 18.52
C TYR A 288 -22.44 -6.35 18.35
N GLU A 289 -23.76 -6.13 18.32
CA GLU A 289 -24.32 -4.78 18.20
C GLU A 289 -23.98 -3.93 19.44
N LYS A 290 -24.07 -4.51 20.64
CA LYS A 290 -23.69 -3.85 21.88
C LYS A 290 -22.19 -3.53 21.92
N ALA A 291 -21.35 -4.47 21.49
CA ALA A 291 -19.91 -4.23 21.40
C ALA A 291 -19.58 -3.11 20.39
N ALA A 292 -20.27 -3.09 19.24
CA ALA A 292 -20.10 -2.08 18.21
C ALA A 292 -20.58 -0.70 18.71
N GLU A 293 -21.69 -0.63 19.42
CA GLU A 293 -22.20 0.62 20.00
C GLU A 293 -21.19 1.22 20.99
N ILE A 294 -20.67 0.41 21.93
CA ILE A 294 -19.63 0.87 22.87
C ILE A 294 -18.39 1.35 22.12
N LEU A 295 -17.97 0.62 21.09
CA LEU A 295 -16.81 0.99 20.29
C LEU A 295 -17.02 2.33 19.58
N LEU A 296 -18.21 2.58 19.03
CA LEU A 296 -18.54 3.83 18.36
C LEU A 296 -18.64 4.99 19.36
N THR A 297 -19.44 4.85 20.43
CA THR A 297 -19.80 5.96 21.33
C THR A 297 -18.71 6.30 22.34
N ASP A 298 -17.97 5.30 22.84
CA ASP A 298 -17.00 5.49 23.91
C ASP A 298 -15.52 5.53 23.41
N TYR A 299 -15.27 5.13 22.14
CA TYR A 299 -13.94 5.21 21.56
C TYR A 299 -13.87 6.12 20.33
N TYR A 300 -14.61 5.80 19.25
CA TYR A 300 -14.45 6.49 17.97
C TYR A 300 -14.99 7.93 18.02
N ASP A 301 -16.25 8.12 18.42
CA ASP A 301 -16.91 9.42 18.34
C ASP A 301 -16.21 10.51 19.17
N PRO A 302 -15.72 10.23 20.41
CA PRO A 302 -14.95 11.22 21.16
C PRO A 302 -13.65 11.64 20.46
N LEU A 303 -12.95 10.72 19.79
CA LEU A 303 -11.71 11.02 19.08
C LEU A 303 -11.97 11.87 17.83
N TYR A 304 -12.98 11.52 17.05
CA TYR A 304 -13.29 12.22 15.80
C TYR A 304 -13.95 13.57 16.03
N ASN A 305 -14.86 13.69 17.00
CA ASN A 305 -15.57 14.95 17.30
C ASN A 305 -14.62 16.12 17.60
N HIS A 306 -13.46 15.86 18.20
CA HIS A 306 -12.49 16.93 18.47
C HIS A 306 -11.92 17.53 17.17
N SER A 307 -11.67 16.74 16.15
CA SER A 307 -11.15 17.19 14.86
C SER A 307 -12.25 17.76 13.96
N LEU A 308 -13.43 17.14 13.97
CA LEU A 308 -14.57 17.54 13.16
C LEU A 308 -15.10 18.92 13.54
N LYS A 309 -15.20 19.22 14.85
CA LYS A 309 -15.66 20.54 15.36
C LYS A 309 -14.79 21.73 14.94
N LYS A 310 -13.57 21.49 14.46
CA LYS A 310 -12.64 22.54 14.03
C LYS A 310 -12.74 22.87 12.54
N LYS A 311 -13.55 22.14 11.79
CA LYS A 311 -13.72 22.33 10.35
C LYS A 311 -14.99 23.11 10.06
N GLU A 312 -14.92 23.96 9.04
CA GLU A 312 -16.10 24.57 8.43
C GLU A 312 -16.62 23.64 7.33
N TYR A 313 -17.92 23.44 7.31
CA TYR A 313 -18.59 22.57 6.34
C TYR A 313 -19.48 23.40 5.43
N SER A 314 -19.45 23.07 4.14
CA SER A 314 -20.29 23.73 3.14
C SER A 314 -21.67 23.08 3.00
N PHE A 315 -21.80 21.80 3.42
CA PHE A 315 -23.04 21.02 3.43
C PHE A 315 -23.00 20.01 4.58
#